data_1e4077fb734475ddb16a4374cf5c791d
#
_entry.id   1e4077fb734475ddb16a4374cf5c791d
#
_cell.length_a   1.000
_cell.length_b   1.000
_cell.length_c   1.000
_cell.angle_alpha   90.00
_cell.angle_beta   90.00
_cell.angle_gamma   90.00
#
_symmetry.space_group_name_H-M   'P 1'
#
loop_
_entity.id
_entity.type
_entity.pdbx_description
1 polymer ?
#
loop_
_entity_poly.entity_id
_entity_poly.type
_entity_poly.pdbx_seq_one_letter_code
_entity_poly.pdbx_strand_id
1 'polypeptide(L)'
;MGQGQSGNSAKHVTTEQLSHELAQKFAKRCFTSLELYSFQDVFRSLADNQDGVAYLKEDTIARFLEIPDILGVSSVIFQMVSYLGAFPFGQDAPAVLGFEQMIMVVVIMTERYQRVLKKGSRDRTKLLFRSLAVYDRRESRAGLDKDSKGERTTESLAHHTERLASEQLESLRKTADNILAAFVNVEKFPGVKIHQFNTVIPVSLPFIFNGFNPLFEHFLFSKNIDFTKRKNPSEAVPPPPLNPETEQPLLPQIGEILDLNVLSQLSFFLPGERLFRRLRLLYSGGDAGFSMGSFETRVFNWRAPTILLVAGNRIEDSPTSGPERVFADTLPPKRFPDSNRSSRVVFGVYLSQPWRQTHKECFGETDTLLFQLEPVHEVFHASVLNKDYVAFSKPPSAHPCLSFGCPHPKVKQTAGLSTHVDLGAVSLYLDSSFEFGVFTHNYTSGGGAFHNSETRRNDFQDRFEIESLEVWGCGGDEEAEQQRARWAWEEREAEARRKVNLGTGDIEADRALLEMAGLIGGNRSGGSMN
;
A
#
# COMPACT_ATOMS: atom_id res chain seq x y z
N MET A 1 8.97 -72.88 5.48
CA MET A 1 8.22 -71.70 5.94
C MET A 1 9.01 -70.47 5.51
N GLY A 2 8.63 -69.90 4.38
CA GLY A 2 9.27 -68.70 3.81
C GLY A 2 8.46 -67.47 4.22
N GLN A 3 9.05 -66.57 5.00
CA GLN A 3 8.48 -65.28 5.24
C GLN A 3 8.87 -64.34 4.08
N GLY A 4 7.87 -64.03 3.24
CA GLY A 4 7.99 -62.97 2.25
C GLY A 4 7.97 -61.59 2.96
N GLN A 5 9.09 -60.91 2.99
CA GLN A 5 9.14 -59.50 3.30
C GLN A 5 8.59 -58.72 2.09
N SER A 6 7.36 -58.22 2.20
CA SER A 6 6.85 -57.18 1.33
C SER A 6 7.53 -55.87 1.65
N GLY A 7 8.63 -55.59 0.99
CA GLY A 7 9.27 -54.29 1.03
C GLY A 7 8.37 -53.25 0.34
N ASN A 8 7.63 -52.48 1.11
CA ASN A 8 7.02 -51.25 0.64
C ASN A 8 8.18 -50.27 0.35
N SER A 9 8.66 -50.26 -0.89
CA SER A 9 9.55 -49.19 -1.35
C SER A 9 8.74 -47.91 -1.40
N ALA A 10 8.82 -47.13 -0.34
CA ALA A 10 8.36 -45.76 -0.37
C ALA A 10 9.11 -45.06 -1.53
N LYS A 11 8.38 -44.76 -2.61
CA LYS A 11 8.90 -43.98 -3.73
C LYS A 11 9.48 -42.69 -3.12
N HIS A 12 10.78 -42.49 -3.19
CA HIS A 12 11.42 -41.21 -2.83
C HIS A 12 10.87 -40.15 -3.80
N VAL A 13 9.86 -39.43 -3.35
CA VAL A 13 9.33 -38.27 -4.08
C VAL A 13 10.35 -37.16 -3.97
N THR A 14 10.83 -36.65 -5.10
CA THR A 14 11.81 -35.54 -5.10
C THR A 14 11.12 -34.23 -4.73
N THR A 15 11.91 -33.26 -4.24
CA THR A 15 11.40 -31.90 -3.91
C THR A 15 10.79 -31.22 -5.13
N GLU A 16 11.32 -31.48 -6.32
CA GLU A 16 10.80 -30.97 -7.59
C GLU A 16 9.42 -31.56 -7.91
N GLN A 17 9.24 -32.86 -7.73
CA GLN A 17 7.94 -33.51 -7.92
C GLN A 17 6.88 -32.96 -6.97
N LEU A 18 7.21 -32.75 -5.70
CA LEU A 18 6.31 -32.14 -4.72
C LEU A 18 5.96 -30.70 -5.06
N SER A 19 6.92 -29.91 -5.53
CA SER A 19 6.69 -28.54 -5.98
C SER A 19 5.77 -28.51 -7.20
N HIS A 20 6.01 -29.39 -8.16
CA HIS A 20 5.16 -29.55 -9.34
C HIS A 20 3.72 -29.94 -8.99
N GLU A 21 3.55 -30.97 -8.13
CA GLU A 21 2.21 -31.39 -7.66
C GLU A 21 1.47 -30.27 -6.93
N LEU A 22 2.19 -29.47 -6.13
CA LEU A 22 1.60 -28.34 -5.42
C LEU A 22 1.20 -27.23 -6.39
N ALA A 23 2.04 -26.90 -7.38
CA ALA A 23 1.71 -25.92 -8.41
C ALA A 23 0.47 -26.32 -9.21
N GLN A 24 0.38 -27.59 -9.62
CA GLN A 24 -0.81 -28.13 -10.29
C GLN A 24 -2.07 -28.05 -9.41
N LYS A 25 -1.93 -28.34 -8.12
CA LYS A 25 -3.04 -28.24 -7.16
C LYS A 25 -3.52 -26.80 -6.99
N PHE A 26 -2.61 -25.85 -6.94
CA PHE A 26 -2.94 -24.43 -6.92
C PHE A 26 -3.58 -23.99 -8.24
N ALA A 27 -3.03 -24.38 -9.38
CA ALA A 27 -3.59 -24.09 -10.69
C ALA A 27 -5.06 -24.51 -10.77
N LYS A 28 -5.39 -25.74 -10.36
CA LYS A 28 -6.75 -26.29 -10.40
C LYS A 28 -7.72 -25.65 -9.41
N ARG A 29 -7.26 -25.21 -8.23
CA ARG A 29 -8.15 -24.75 -7.15
C ARG A 29 -8.20 -23.25 -6.96
N CYS A 30 -7.15 -22.55 -7.35
CA CYS A 30 -7.01 -21.11 -7.12
C CYS A 30 -7.38 -20.27 -8.34
N PHE A 31 -7.44 -20.90 -9.53
CA PHE A 31 -7.76 -20.21 -10.79
C PHE A 31 -8.96 -20.85 -11.46
N THR A 32 -9.70 -20.04 -12.20
CA THR A 32 -10.68 -20.53 -13.19
C THR A 32 -9.94 -21.03 -14.43
N SER A 33 -10.61 -21.81 -15.27
CA SER A 33 -10.02 -22.31 -16.51
C SER A 33 -9.61 -21.17 -17.44
N LEU A 34 -10.37 -20.08 -17.45
CA LEU A 34 -10.09 -18.89 -18.26
C LEU A 34 -8.88 -18.12 -17.75
N GLU A 35 -8.79 -17.91 -16.43
CA GLU A 35 -7.61 -17.27 -15.81
C GLU A 35 -6.34 -18.07 -16.10
N LEU A 36 -6.43 -19.40 -15.98
CA LEU A 36 -5.28 -20.27 -16.24
C LEU A 36 -4.86 -20.24 -17.70
N TYR A 37 -5.83 -20.20 -18.61
CA TYR A 37 -5.56 -20.05 -20.03
C TYR A 37 -4.88 -18.72 -20.34
N SER A 38 -5.45 -17.61 -19.84
CA SER A 38 -4.84 -16.27 -19.96
C SER A 38 -3.42 -16.27 -19.42
N PHE A 39 -3.23 -16.87 -18.25
CA PHE A 39 -1.93 -16.96 -17.60
C PHE A 39 -0.89 -17.71 -18.46
N GLN A 40 -1.27 -18.86 -19.02
CA GLN A 40 -0.36 -19.64 -19.89
C GLN A 40 0.02 -18.86 -21.14
N ASP A 41 -0.93 -18.16 -21.72
CA ASP A 41 -0.76 -17.42 -22.94
C ASP A 41 0.14 -16.19 -22.75
N VAL A 42 -0.15 -15.38 -21.73
CA VAL A 42 0.68 -14.23 -21.36
C VAL A 42 2.09 -14.68 -20.98
N PHE A 43 2.21 -15.77 -20.20
CA PHE A 43 3.51 -16.30 -19.85
C PHE A 43 4.32 -16.68 -21.09
N ARG A 44 3.72 -17.38 -22.05
CA ARG A 44 4.41 -17.75 -23.31
C ARG A 44 4.83 -16.55 -24.13
N SER A 45 4.04 -15.48 -24.12
CA SER A 45 4.35 -14.25 -24.87
C SER A 45 5.49 -13.44 -24.26
N LEU A 46 5.71 -13.57 -22.95
CA LEU A 46 6.70 -12.80 -22.19
C LEU A 46 7.96 -13.58 -21.89
N ALA A 47 7.89 -14.91 -21.90
CA ALA A 47 8.99 -15.76 -21.53
C ALA A 47 10.07 -15.83 -22.61
N ASP A 48 11.31 -15.75 -22.19
CA ASP A 48 12.44 -16.15 -23.01
C ASP A 48 12.56 -17.67 -23.04
N ASN A 49 12.98 -18.22 -24.18
CA ASN A 49 13.22 -19.64 -24.34
C ASN A 49 14.72 -19.90 -24.48
N GLN A 50 15.28 -20.66 -23.54
CA GLN A 50 16.64 -21.13 -23.62
C GLN A 50 16.67 -22.65 -23.36
N ASP A 51 17.26 -23.39 -24.26
CA ASP A 51 17.39 -24.87 -24.16
C ASP A 51 16.06 -25.60 -23.92
N GLY A 52 14.95 -25.05 -24.46
CA GLY A 52 13.61 -25.64 -24.29
C GLY A 52 12.91 -25.28 -22.98
N VAL A 53 13.52 -24.47 -22.14
CA VAL A 53 12.94 -23.96 -20.89
C VAL A 53 12.47 -22.52 -21.10
N ALA A 54 11.17 -22.30 -20.83
CA ALA A 54 10.57 -20.97 -20.87
C ALA A 54 10.64 -20.32 -19.47
N TYR A 55 11.17 -19.11 -19.37
CA TYR A 55 11.33 -18.40 -18.10
C TYR A 55 11.23 -16.87 -18.27
N LEU A 56 10.89 -16.18 -17.19
CA LEU A 56 10.86 -14.72 -17.14
C LEU A 56 12.19 -14.16 -16.63
N LYS A 57 12.68 -13.12 -17.27
CA LYS A 57 13.86 -12.36 -16.86
C LYS A 57 13.53 -11.22 -15.91
N GLU A 58 14.55 -10.72 -15.23
CA GLU A 58 14.47 -9.55 -14.37
C GLU A 58 13.88 -8.33 -15.11
N ASP A 59 14.42 -8.01 -16.29
CA ASP A 59 13.96 -6.88 -17.12
C ASP A 59 12.47 -6.94 -17.49
N THR A 60 11.93 -8.15 -17.63
CA THR A 60 10.50 -8.32 -17.93
C THR A 60 9.65 -7.86 -16.77
N ILE A 61 10.00 -8.26 -15.54
CA ILE A 61 9.28 -7.87 -14.33
C ILE A 61 9.46 -6.38 -14.05
N ALA A 62 10.69 -5.86 -14.18
CA ALA A 62 11.00 -4.46 -13.95
C ALA A 62 10.19 -3.53 -14.89
N ARG A 63 10.09 -3.88 -16.17
CA ARG A 63 9.29 -3.13 -17.15
C ARG A 63 7.81 -3.12 -16.83
N PHE A 64 7.25 -4.26 -16.38
CA PHE A 64 5.84 -4.32 -16.00
C PHE A 64 5.52 -3.49 -14.77
N LEU A 65 6.43 -3.45 -13.81
CA LEU A 65 6.26 -2.68 -12.59
C LEU A 65 6.71 -1.23 -12.73
N GLU A 66 7.21 -0.84 -13.93
CA GLU A 66 7.74 0.50 -14.21
C GLU A 66 8.80 0.94 -13.18
N ILE A 67 9.62 -0.01 -12.74
CA ILE A 67 10.64 0.24 -11.72
C ILE A 67 11.74 1.11 -12.32
N PRO A 68 12.03 2.30 -11.74
CA PRO A 68 13.12 3.13 -12.20
C PRO A 68 14.48 2.44 -11.99
N ASP A 69 15.27 2.28 -13.06
CA ASP A 69 16.59 1.63 -13.01
C ASP A 69 17.57 2.29 -12.03
N ILE A 70 17.43 3.61 -11.86
CA ILE A 70 18.26 4.41 -10.97
C ILE A 70 18.22 3.94 -9.50
N LEU A 71 17.12 3.30 -9.08
CA LEU A 71 16.97 2.82 -7.70
C LEU A 71 17.74 1.52 -7.45
N GLY A 72 18.13 0.79 -8.52
CA GLY A 72 18.82 -0.50 -8.40
C GLY A 72 18.01 -1.59 -7.70
N VAL A 73 16.69 -1.42 -7.59
CA VAL A 73 15.82 -2.33 -6.84
C VAL A 73 15.27 -3.49 -7.67
N SER A 74 15.46 -3.48 -8.99
CA SER A 74 14.94 -4.52 -9.89
C SER A 74 15.43 -5.91 -9.50
N SER A 75 16.71 -6.04 -9.17
CA SER A 75 17.29 -7.30 -8.73
C SER A 75 16.75 -7.76 -7.37
N VAL A 76 16.48 -6.84 -6.46
CA VAL A 76 15.84 -7.14 -5.16
C VAL A 76 14.45 -7.71 -5.37
N ILE A 77 13.65 -7.04 -6.20
CA ILE A 77 12.28 -7.46 -6.54
C ILE A 77 12.29 -8.80 -7.27
N PHE A 78 13.16 -8.97 -8.26
CA PHE A 78 13.27 -10.24 -8.99
C PHE A 78 13.64 -11.40 -8.08
N GLN A 79 14.61 -11.22 -7.18
CA GLN A 79 15.00 -12.25 -6.23
C GLN A 79 13.88 -12.56 -5.22
N MET A 80 13.15 -11.54 -4.77
CA MET A 80 11.96 -11.72 -3.94
C MET A 80 10.92 -12.61 -4.66
N VAL A 81 10.59 -12.28 -5.91
CA VAL A 81 9.62 -13.03 -6.71
C VAL A 81 10.10 -14.46 -6.94
N SER A 82 11.37 -14.64 -7.30
CA SER A 82 11.99 -15.96 -7.51
C SER A 82 11.95 -16.83 -6.25
N TYR A 83 12.22 -16.24 -5.08
CA TYR A 83 12.14 -16.94 -3.80
C TYR A 83 10.73 -17.41 -3.49
N LEU A 84 9.72 -16.56 -3.75
CA LEU A 84 8.32 -16.92 -3.58
C LEU A 84 7.90 -18.05 -4.54
N GLY A 85 8.42 -18.03 -5.77
CA GLY A 85 8.20 -19.06 -6.76
C GLY A 85 8.77 -20.42 -6.37
N ALA A 86 9.81 -20.46 -5.55
CA ALA A 86 10.43 -21.69 -5.05
C ALA A 86 9.70 -22.33 -3.85
N PHE A 87 8.61 -21.72 -3.38
CA PHE A 87 7.84 -22.28 -2.27
C PHE A 87 7.34 -23.71 -2.59
N PRO A 88 7.36 -24.66 -1.61
CA PRO A 88 7.75 -24.50 -0.18
C PRO A 88 9.23 -24.77 0.13
N PHE A 89 10.04 -25.14 -0.85
CA PHE A 89 11.41 -25.65 -0.65
C PHE A 89 12.51 -24.62 -0.88
N GLY A 90 12.16 -23.33 -1.03
CA GLY A 90 13.09 -22.26 -1.32
C GLY A 90 14.09 -22.01 -0.20
N GLN A 91 15.19 -22.73 -0.20
CA GLN A 91 16.37 -22.37 0.62
C GLN A 91 17.31 -21.43 -0.14
N ASP A 92 17.43 -21.62 -1.44
CA ASP A 92 18.18 -20.75 -2.34
C ASP A 92 17.23 -20.36 -3.49
N ALA A 93 16.96 -19.07 -3.64
CA ALA A 93 16.05 -18.60 -4.69
C ALA A 93 16.49 -19.15 -6.05
N PRO A 94 15.56 -19.77 -6.83
CA PRO A 94 15.89 -20.30 -8.13
C PRO A 94 16.34 -19.16 -9.04
N ALA A 95 17.32 -19.47 -9.87
CA ALA A 95 17.77 -18.53 -10.90
C ALA A 95 16.75 -18.37 -12.03
N VAL A 96 15.76 -19.26 -12.11
CA VAL A 96 14.79 -19.37 -13.22
C VAL A 96 13.37 -19.24 -12.71
N LEU A 97 12.63 -18.29 -13.25
CA LEU A 97 11.23 -18.04 -12.94
C LEU A 97 10.34 -18.60 -14.06
N GLY A 98 10.05 -19.89 -13.97
CA GLY A 98 9.20 -20.60 -14.94
C GLY A 98 7.70 -20.42 -14.65
N PHE A 99 6.88 -21.07 -15.48
CA PHE A 99 5.41 -21.00 -15.38
C PHE A 99 4.87 -21.42 -14.01
N GLU A 100 5.35 -22.54 -13.47
CA GLU A 100 4.89 -23.07 -12.19
C GLU A 100 5.32 -22.18 -11.02
N GLN A 101 6.53 -21.62 -11.08
CA GLN A 101 7.01 -20.67 -10.13
C GLN A 101 6.14 -19.41 -10.11
N MET A 102 5.73 -18.90 -11.29
CA MET A 102 4.82 -17.76 -11.37
C MET A 102 3.43 -18.07 -10.81
N ILE A 103 2.89 -19.29 -11.00
CA ILE A 103 1.65 -19.69 -10.33
C ILE A 103 1.80 -19.57 -8.80
N MET A 104 2.93 -20.04 -8.24
CA MET A 104 3.19 -19.94 -6.81
C MET A 104 3.23 -18.49 -6.35
N VAL A 105 3.92 -17.63 -7.09
CA VAL A 105 4.02 -16.19 -6.79
C VAL A 105 2.64 -15.55 -6.74
N VAL A 106 1.85 -15.71 -7.80
CA VAL A 106 0.51 -15.11 -7.88
C VAL A 106 -0.39 -15.63 -6.75
N VAL A 107 -0.37 -16.92 -6.48
CA VAL A 107 -1.19 -17.51 -5.41
C VAL A 107 -0.83 -17.00 -4.03
N ILE A 108 0.48 -16.80 -3.75
CA ILE A 108 0.95 -16.29 -2.46
C ILE A 108 0.66 -14.79 -2.34
N MET A 109 0.97 -14.02 -3.36
CA MET A 109 0.83 -12.56 -3.35
C MET A 109 -0.64 -12.13 -3.29
N THR A 110 -1.52 -12.80 -4.04
CA THR A 110 -2.97 -12.52 -4.07
C THR A 110 -3.78 -13.25 -2.99
N GLU A 111 -3.12 -13.95 -2.06
CA GLU A 111 -3.73 -14.71 -0.97
C GLU A 111 -4.67 -15.85 -1.40
N ARG A 112 -4.67 -16.21 -2.67
CA ARG A 112 -5.51 -17.31 -3.20
C ARG A 112 -5.19 -18.68 -2.60
N TYR A 113 -4.00 -18.85 -1.98
CA TYR A 113 -3.63 -20.09 -1.28
C TYR A 113 -4.63 -20.48 -0.18
N GLN A 114 -5.39 -19.54 0.36
CA GLN A 114 -6.40 -19.79 1.38
C GLN A 114 -7.49 -20.76 0.89
N ARG A 115 -7.71 -20.85 -0.42
CA ARG A 115 -8.64 -21.81 -1.04
C ARG A 115 -8.15 -23.26 -0.92
N VAL A 116 -6.88 -23.48 -0.69
CA VAL A 116 -6.23 -24.79 -0.59
C VAL A 116 -5.70 -25.07 0.81
N LEU A 117 -5.05 -24.09 1.41
CA LEU A 117 -4.40 -24.17 2.71
C LEU A 117 -5.23 -23.41 3.74
N LYS A 118 -5.77 -24.11 4.73
CA LYS A 118 -6.67 -23.53 5.74
C LYS A 118 -5.96 -22.66 6.80
N LYS A 119 -4.65 -22.49 6.76
CA LYS A 119 -3.85 -21.79 7.77
C LYS A 119 -2.97 -20.70 7.18
N GLY A 120 -2.94 -19.56 7.82
CA GLY A 120 -1.78 -18.80 8.22
C GLY A 120 -1.49 -17.52 7.47
N SER A 121 -2.22 -16.42 7.74
CA SER A 121 -1.73 -15.08 7.35
C SER A 121 -0.35 -14.76 7.95
N ARG A 122 -0.05 -15.26 9.16
CA ARG A 122 1.29 -15.12 9.80
C ARG A 122 2.40 -15.80 9.01
N ASP A 123 2.11 -16.96 8.40
CA ASP A 123 3.10 -17.68 7.59
C ASP A 123 3.40 -16.96 6.29
N ARG A 124 2.40 -16.28 5.70
CA ARG A 124 2.60 -15.42 4.51
C ARG A 124 3.52 -14.25 4.82
N THR A 125 3.26 -13.49 5.88
CA THR A 125 4.08 -12.35 6.28
C THR A 125 5.54 -12.76 6.53
N LYS A 126 5.75 -13.91 7.17
CA LYS A 126 7.08 -14.50 7.38
C LYS A 126 7.75 -14.89 6.06
N LEU A 127 6.98 -15.41 5.11
CA LEU A 127 7.49 -15.78 3.79
C LEU A 127 7.88 -14.54 2.99
N LEU A 128 7.06 -13.49 3.01
CA LEU A 128 7.34 -12.20 2.38
C LEU A 128 8.59 -11.54 2.99
N PHE A 129 8.70 -11.53 4.33
CA PHE A 129 9.91 -11.03 4.99
C PHE A 129 11.17 -11.77 4.55
N ARG A 130 11.09 -13.11 4.51
CA ARG A 130 12.23 -13.93 4.07
C ARG A 130 12.60 -13.69 2.61
N SER A 131 11.61 -13.49 1.75
CA SER A 131 11.84 -13.23 0.32
C SER A 131 12.57 -11.90 0.08
N LEU A 132 12.25 -10.87 0.84
CA LEU A 132 12.97 -9.59 0.81
C LEU A 132 14.41 -9.70 1.36
N ALA A 133 14.61 -10.54 2.37
CA ALA A 133 15.92 -10.73 2.99
C ALA A 133 16.91 -11.62 2.18
N VAL A 134 16.48 -12.18 1.05
CA VAL A 134 17.34 -13.06 0.22
C VAL A 134 18.49 -12.28 -0.42
N TYR A 135 18.21 -11.06 -0.87
CA TYR A 135 19.20 -10.21 -1.52
C TYR A 135 20.39 -9.92 -0.59
N ASP A 136 20.13 -9.49 0.64
CA ASP A 136 21.17 -9.17 1.64
C ASP A 136 22.06 -10.39 1.96
N ARG A 137 21.45 -11.58 2.00
CA ARG A 137 22.20 -12.82 2.26
C ARG A 137 23.17 -13.17 1.14
N ARG A 138 22.82 -12.89 -0.11
CA ARG A 138 23.69 -13.11 -1.26
C ARG A 138 24.82 -12.12 -1.31
N GLU A 139 24.55 -10.86 -1.07
CA GLU A 139 25.55 -9.79 -0.97
C GLU A 139 26.57 -10.10 0.15
N SER A 140 26.11 -10.53 1.31
CA SER A 140 26.98 -10.91 2.43
C SER A 140 27.86 -12.13 2.10
N ARG A 141 27.35 -13.12 1.37
CA ARG A 141 28.12 -14.28 0.91
C ARG A 141 29.13 -13.90 -0.18
N ALA A 142 28.73 -13.04 -1.14
CA ALA A 142 29.64 -12.53 -2.18
C ALA A 142 30.76 -11.65 -1.61
N GLY A 143 30.53 -11.01 -0.46
CA GLY A 143 31.56 -10.25 0.26
C GLY A 143 32.66 -11.10 0.91
N LEU A 144 32.39 -12.39 1.16
CA LEU A 144 33.37 -13.35 1.69
C LEU A 144 34.24 -13.99 0.59
N ASP A 145 33.78 -13.96 -0.68
CA ASP A 145 34.50 -14.51 -1.84
C ASP A 145 35.26 -13.43 -2.65
N LYS A 146 35.57 -12.28 -2.06
CA LYS A 146 36.22 -11.12 -2.73
C LYS A 146 37.71 -11.28 -3.07
N ASP A 147 38.16 -12.44 -3.51
CA ASP A 147 39.48 -12.59 -4.16
C ASP A 147 39.44 -12.82 -5.67
N SER A 148 38.27 -12.75 -6.31
CA SER A 148 38.16 -12.78 -7.77
C SER A 148 37.76 -11.40 -8.32
N LYS A 149 38.77 -10.76 -8.94
CA LYS A 149 38.65 -9.56 -9.77
C LYS A 149 37.53 -9.72 -10.81
N GLY A 150 36.40 -9.09 -10.58
CA GLY A 150 35.35 -8.81 -11.56
C GLY A 150 35.12 -7.31 -11.59
N GLU A 151 35.74 -6.64 -12.57
CA GLU A 151 35.36 -5.25 -12.93
C GLU A 151 33.88 -5.23 -13.30
N ARG A 152 33.04 -4.74 -12.40
CA ARG A 152 31.69 -4.31 -12.76
C ARG A 152 31.85 -2.98 -13.46
N THR A 153 31.51 -2.97 -14.73
CA THR A 153 31.42 -1.76 -15.55
C THR A 153 30.33 -0.85 -14.99
N THR A 154 30.77 0.15 -14.24
CA THR A 154 29.94 1.25 -13.72
C THR A 154 29.47 2.22 -14.82
N GLU A 155 29.80 1.98 -16.08
CA GLU A 155 29.50 2.86 -17.20
C GLU A 155 28.04 2.82 -17.66
N SER A 156 27.31 1.73 -17.43
CA SER A 156 25.89 1.64 -17.80
C SER A 156 24.95 2.42 -16.88
N LEU A 157 25.37 2.66 -15.63
CA LEU A 157 24.59 3.43 -14.66
C LEU A 157 24.63 4.95 -14.92
N ALA A 158 25.67 5.46 -15.56
CA ALA A 158 25.87 6.89 -15.77
C ALA A 158 24.89 7.49 -16.80
N HIS A 159 24.46 6.73 -17.80
CA HIS A 159 23.63 7.26 -18.88
C HIS A 159 22.13 7.35 -18.58
N HIS A 160 21.61 6.65 -17.55
CA HIS A 160 20.20 6.72 -17.15
C HIS A 160 19.96 7.67 -15.97
N THR A 161 21.02 8.07 -15.26
CA THR A 161 20.94 8.95 -14.07
C THR A 161 20.55 10.40 -14.40
N GLU A 162 20.61 10.81 -15.63
CA GLU A 162 20.27 12.19 -16.03
C GLU A 162 18.76 12.48 -16.10
N ARG A 163 17.87 11.47 -15.97
CA ARG A 163 16.44 11.64 -16.22
C ARG A 163 15.58 11.91 -14.99
N LEU A 164 16.00 11.52 -13.81
CA LEU A 164 15.34 11.97 -12.58
C LEU A 164 16.13 13.14 -12.02
N ALA A 165 15.50 14.30 -11.91
CA ALA A 165 16.13 15.43 -11.23
C ALA A 165 16.66 14.99 -9.86
N SER A 166 17.83 15.45 -9.46
CA SER A 166 18.46 15.11 -8.17
C SER A 166 17.50 15.29 -7.00
N GLU A 167 16.63 16.30 -7.07
CA GLU A 167 15.60 16.60 -6.10
C GLU A 167 14.53 15.49 -5.97
N GLN A 168 14.12 14.88 -7.10
CA GLN A 168 13.13 13.80 -7.07
C GLN A 168 13.71 12.55 -6.40
N LEU A 169 14.98 12.25 -6.66
CA LEU A 169 15.66 11.11 -6.02
C LEU A 169 15.83 11.34 -4.52
N GLU A 170 16.14 12.56 -4.10
CA GLU A 170 16.25 12.92 -2.68
C GLU A 170 14.91 12.82 -1.98
N SER A 171 13.83 13.30 -2.61
CA SER A 171 12.46 13.16 -2.10
C SER A 171 12.05 11.69 -1.94
N LEU A 172 12.35 10.84 -2.93
CA LEU A 172 12.09 9.39 -2.85
C LEU A 172 12.87 8.73 -1.70
N ARG A 173 14.15 9.08 -1.53
CA ARG A 173 14.98 8.57 -0.43
C ARG A 173 14.42 9.00 0.93
N LYS A 174 14.06 10.27 1.08
CA LYS A 174 13.44 10.78 2.31
C LYS A 174 12.15 10.04 2.63
N THR A 175 11.30 9.80 1.63
CA THR A 175 10.07 9.01 1.80
C THR A 175 10.38 7.58 2.25
N ALA A 176 11.37 6.93 1.65
CA ALA A 176 11.80 5.60 2.05
C ALA A 176 12.34 5.58 3.49
N ASP A 177 13.12 6.58 3.89
CA ASP A 177 13.67 6.73 5.24
C ASP A 177 12.54 6.90 6.27
N ASN A 178 11.52 7.70 5.97
CA ASN A 178 10.34 7.86 6.82
C ASN A 178 9.58 6.54 7.02
N ILE A 179 9.48 5.72 5.96
CA ILE A 179 8.86 4.39 6.03
C ILE A 179 9.74 3.43 6.84
N LEU A 180 11.05 3.42 6.61
CA LEU A 180 11.98 2.58 7.37
C LEU A 180 12.00 2.95 8.85
N ALA A 181 11.86 4.23 9.19
CA ALA A 181 11.79 4.71 10.56
C ALA A 181 10.59 4.13 11.35
N ALA A 182 9.54 3.68 10.67
CA ALA A 182 8.43 2.97 11.29
C ALA A 182 8.83 1.60 11.86
N PHE A 183 9.81 0.95 11.25
CA PHE A 183 10.26 -0.38 11.68
C PHE A 183 11.34 -0.32 12.75
N VAL A 184 12.29 0.61 12.60
CA VAL A 184 13.49 0.64 13.42
C VAL A 184 14.14 2.03 13.36
N ASN A 185 14.84 2.39 14.43
CA ASN A 185 15.76 3.52 14.35
C ASN A 185 16.95 3.13 13.47
N VAL A 186 16.96 3.60 12.23
CA VAL A 186 17.94 3.26 11.19
C VAL A 186 19.37 3.66 11.59
N GLU A 187 19.51 4.75 12.37
CA GLU A 187 20.81 5.21 12.86
C GLU A 187 21.47 4.23 13.83
N LYS A 188 20.65 3.49 14.60
CA LYS A 188 21.13 2.56 15.64
C LYS A 188 21.20 1.11 15.18
N PHE A 189 20.37 0.74 14.21
CA PHE A 189 20.20 -0.65 13.79
C PHE A 189 20.27 -0.77 12.27
N PRO A 190 21.18 -1.61 11.74
CA PRO A 190 21.39 -1.72 10.30
C PRO A 190 20.31 -2.52 9.55
N GLY A 191 19.28 -3.01 10.23
CA GLY A 191 18.28 -3.85 9.57
C GLY A 191 17.01 -4.07 10.36
N VAL A 192 15.96 -4.50 9.66
CA VAL A 192 14.63 -4.78 10.20
C VAL A 192 14.53 -6.23 10.67
N LYS A 193 14.04 -6.46 11.89
CA LYS A 193 13.78 -7.79 12.42
C LYS A 193 12.36 -8.26 12.05
N ILE A 194 12.18 -9.58 11.94
CA ILE A 194 10.88 -10.17 11.56
C ILE A 194 9.72 -9.75 12.49
N HIS A 195 9.98 -9.56 13.78
CA HIS A 195 8.91 -9.14 14.69
C HIS A 195 8.47 -7.69 14.42
N GLN A 196 9.41 -6.79 14.09
CA GLN A 196 9.11 -5.41 13.68
C GLN A 196 8.31 -5.41 12.38
N PHE A 197 8.72 -6.21 11.41
CA PHE A 197 7.99 -6.38 10.14
C PHE A 197 6.55 -6.87 10.38
N ASN A 198 6.37 -7.90 11.24
CA ASN A 198 5.05 -8.42 11.57
C ASN A 198 4.17 -7.43 12.34
N THR A 199 4.76 -6.47 13.04
CA THR A 199 4.02 -5.43 13.77
C THR A 199 3.61 -4.29 12.85
N VAL A 200 4.55 -3.77 12.04
CA VAL A 200 4.34 -2.57 11.22
C VAL A 200 3.47 -2.83 10.01
N ILE A 201 3.74 -3.92 9.26
CA ILE A 201 3.04 -4.19 8.00
C ILE A 201 1.52 -4.21 8.16
N PRO A 202 0.91 -4.96 9.10
CA PRO A 202 -0.55 -5.03 9.19
C PRO A 202 -1.22 -3.72 9.60
N VAL A 203 -0.51 -2.84 10.31
CA VAL A 203 -1.06 -1.61 10.88
C VAL A 203 -0.80 -0.41 9.99
N SER A 204 0.46 -0.18 9.60
CA SER A 204 0.86 1.04 8.90
C SER A 204 1.05 0.85 7.39
N LEU A 205 1.24 -0.39 6.90
CA LEU A 205 1.55 -0.67 5.51
C LEU A 205 0.79 -1.90 4.96
N PRO A 206 -0.51 -2.09 5.25
CA PRO A 206 -1.24 -3.31 4.87
C PRO A 206 -1.26 -3.55 3.35
N PHE A 207 -1.16 -2.50 2.54
CA PHE A 207 -1.26 -2.56 1.08
C PHE A 207 0.07 -2.38 0.34
N ILE A 208 1.22 -2.39 1.03
CA ILE A 208 2.54 -2.15 0.42
C ILE A 208 2.85 -3.08 -0.76
N PHE A 209 2.31 -4.29 -0.75
CA PHE A 209 2.51 -5.26 -1.83
C PHE A 209 1.49 -5.14 -2.97
N ASN A 210 0.51 -4.24 -2.88
CA ASN A 210 -0.48 -4.03 -3.94
C ASN A 210 0.12 -3.45 -5.22
N GLY A 211 1.30 -2.84 -5.15
CA GLY A 211 2.06 -2.42 -6.32
C GLY A 211 2.35 -3.55 -7.33
N PHE A 212 2.27 -4.81 -6.93
CA PHE A 212 2.38 -5.97 -7.84
C PHE A 212 1.08 -6.32 -8.56
N ASN A 213 -0.07 -5.77 -8.16
CA ASN A 213 -1.36 -6.12 -8.73
C ASN A 213 -1.45 -5.93 -10.24
N PRO A 214 -0.93 -4.84 -10.86
CA PRO A 214 -0.96 -4.68 -12.31
C PRO A 214 -0.30 -5.83 -13.07
N LEU A 215 0.82 -6.36 -12.54
CA LEU A 215 1.49 -7.53 -13.11
C LEU A 215 0.58 -8.76 -13.04
N PHE A 216 -0.05 -9.01 -11.89
CA PHE A 216 -0.91 -10.18 -11.70
C PHE A 216 -2.20 -10.07 -12.52
N GLU A 217 -2.79 -8.89 -12.61
CA GLU A 217 -3.96 -8.62 -13.45
C GLU A 217 -3.66 -8.85 -14.92
N HIS A 218 -2.47 -8.45 -15.38
CA HIS A 218 -2.05 -8.73 -16.75
C HIS A 218 -1.98 -10.23 -17.02
N PHE A 219 -1.42 -11.01 -16.12
CA PHE A 219 -1.37 -12.47 -16.25
C PHE A 219 -2.77 -13.12 -16.24
N LEU A 220 -3.67 -12.64 -15.39
CA LEU A 220 -4.97 -13.26 -15.17
C LEU A 220 -6.05 -12.78 -16.14
N PHE A 221 -5.96 -11.53 -16.59
CA PHE A 221 -7.03 -10.83 -17.31
C PHE A 221 -6.53 -10.12 -18.55
N SER A 222 -5.61 -10.71 -19.32
CA SER A 222 -5.11 -10.10 -20.56
C SER A 222 -6.26 -9.65 -21.46
N LYS A 223 -6.24 -8.38 -21.90
CA LYS A 223 -7.28 -7.78 -22.76
C LYS A 223 -7.34 -8.36 -24.17
N ASN A 224 -6.33 -9.09 -24.62
CA ASN A 224 -6.17 -9.55 -25.99
C ASN A 224 -6.28 -11.08 -26.13
N ILE A 225 -7.38 -11.65 -25.64
CA ILE A 225 -7.72 -13.04 -25.96
C ILE A 225 -8.44 -13.04 -27.31
N ASP A 226 -7.74 -12.71 -28.38
CA ASP A 226 -8.22 -12.87 -29.75
C ASP A 226 -7.60 -14.13 -30.36
N PHE A 227 -8.31 -15.23 -30.27
CA PHE A 227 -7.88 -16.53 -30.76
C PHE A 227 -7.76 -16.57 -32.29
N THR A 228 -8.39 -15.64 -33.01
CA THR A 228 -8.39 -15.64 -34.48
C THR A 228 -7.09 -15.09 -35.07
N LYS A 229 -6.36 -14.25 -34.34
CA LYS A 229 -5.08 -13.64 -34.77
C LYS A 229 -3.86 -14.53 -34.54
N ARG A 230 -4.00 -15.70 -33.90
CA ARG A 230 -2.88 -16.55 -33.46
C ARG A 230 -2.52 -17.70 -34.39
N LYS A 231 -2.89 -17.65 -35.63
CA LYS A 231 -2.49 -18.69 -36.61
C LYS A 231 -1.00 -18.66 -36.99
N ASN A 232 -0.25 -17.62 -36.60
CA ASN A 232 1.18 -17.51 -36.89
C ASN A 232 2.01 -17.40 -35.60
N PRO A 233 2.67 -18.47 -35.15
CA PRO A 233 3.52 -18.44 -33.95
C PRO A 233 4.82 -17.66 -34.10
N SER A 234 5.05 -17.01 -35.26
CA SER A 234 6.33 -16.35 -35.62
C SER A 234 6.35 -14.83 -35.39
N GLU A 235 5.25 -14.20 -35.06
CA GLU A 235 5.25 -12.78 -34.72
C GLU A 235 5.15 -12.65 -33.19
N ALA A 236 6.28 -12.35 -32.55
CA ALA A 236 6.29 -11.84 -31.20
C ALA A 236 5.48 -10.53 -31.20
N VAL A 237 4.22 -10.62 -30.77
CA VAL A 237 3.41 -9.42 -30.56
C VAL A 237 4.12 -8.63 -29.47
N PRO A 238 4.57 -7.40 -29.75
CA PRO A 238 5.10 -6.55 -28.70
C PRO A 238 4.04 -6.49 -27.59
N PRO A 239 4.44 -6.52 -26.31
CA PRO A 239 3.50 -6.36 -25.22
C PRO A 239 2.60 -5.18 -25.56
N PRO A 240 1.26 -5.31 -25.43
CA PRO A 240 0.39 -4.19 -25.68
C PRO A 240 0.92 -3.03 -24.84
N PRO A 241 1.04 -1.82 -25.43
CA PRO A 241 1.41 -0.67 -24.64
C PRO A 241 0.49 -0.68 -23.43
N LEU A 242 1.08 -0.68 -22.23
CA LEU A 242 0.35 -0.48 -20.99
C LEU A 242 -0.56 0.70 -21.29
N ASN A 243 -1.87 0.47 -21.34
CA ASN A 243 -2.79 1.53 -21.70
C ASN A 243 -2.49 2.69 -20.75
N PRO A 244 -2.10 3.87 -21.26
CA PRO A 244 -1.92 5.04 -20.39
C PRO A 244 -3.22 5.44 -19.68
N GLU A 245 -4.31 4.79 -20.02
CA GLU A 245 -5.63 4.90 -19.42
C GLU A 245 -5.95 3.83 -18.36
N THR A 246 -5.03 2.92 -18.00
CA THR A 246 -5.16 2.19 -16.74
C THR A 246 -4.89 3.19 -15.64
N GLU A 247 -5.95 3.76 -15.21
CA GLU A 247 -6.10 4.88 -14.30
C GLU A 247 -5.50 4.55 -12.96
N GLN A 248 -4.26 4.94 -12.83
CA GLN A 248 -3.68 5.26 -11.55
C GLN A 248 -4.49 6.41 -10.94
N PRO A 249 -4.54 6.54 -9.61
CA PRO A 249 -5.19 7.66 -8.98
C PRO A 249 -4.68 8.93 -9.65
N LEU A 250 -5.55 9.57 -10.42
CA LEU A 250 -5.19 10.78 -11.12
C LEU A 250 -5.06 11.87 -10.08
N LEU A 251 -3.84 12.27 -9.82
CA LEU A 251 -3.52 13.49 -9.12
C LEU A 251 -3.47 14.61 -10.18
N PRO A 252 -4.60 15.29 -10.46
CA PRO A 252 -4.68 16.26 -11.55
C PRO A 252 -3.91 17.54 -11.25
N GLN A 253 -3.60 17.75 -9.98
CA GLN A 253 -2.89 18.89 -9.45
C GLN A 253 -1.97 18.42 -8.35
N ILE A 254 -0.70 18.83 -8.39
CA ILE A 254 0.26 18.60 -7.31
C ILE A 254 0.06 19.70 -6.27
N GLY A 255 -0.03 19.32 -4.99
CA GLY A 255 -0.10 20.24 -3.85
C GLY A 255 1.27 20.67 -3.34
N GLU A 256 1.28 21.45 -2.30
CA GLU A 256 2.50 21.78 -1.56
C GLU A 256 2.98 20.61 -0.70
N ILE A 257 2.03 19.78 -0.21
CA ILE A 257 2.29 18.58 0.59
C ILE A 257 2.07 17.33 -0.25
N LEU A 258 0.92 17.25 -0.94
CA LEU A 258 0.57 16.07 -1.71
C LEU A 258 1.23 16.07 -3.08
N ASP A 259 2.28 15.30 -3.18
CA ASP A 259 2.95 14.92 -4.43
C ASP A 259 2.76 13.42 -4.71
N LEU A 260 3.41 12.90 -5.75
CA LEU A 260 3.36 11.48 -6.09
C LEU A 260 3.98 10.58 -5.03
N ASN A 261 4.98 11.07 -4.28
CA ASN A 261 5.63 10.31 -3.22
C ASN A 261 4.70 10.17 -2.01
N VAL A 262 4.06 11.27 -1.61
CA VAL A 262 3.07 11.28 -0.53
C VAL A 262 1.84 10.46 -0.92
N LEU A 263 1.40 10.56 -2.19
CA LEU A 263 0.31 9.72 -2.70
C LEU A 263 0.67 8.23 -2.61
N SER A 264 1.91 7.88 -2.96
CA SER A 264 2.41 6.52 -2.80
C SER A 264 2.41 6.05 -1.33
N GLN A 265 2.84 6.91 -0.39
CA GLN A 265 2.74 6.61 1.05
C GLN A 265 1.30 6.37 1.50
N LEU A 266 0.36 7.21 1.05
CA LEU A 266 -1.07 7.06 1.36
C LEU A 266 -1.63 5.74 0.84
N SER A 267 -1.17 5.27 -0.33
CA SER A 267 -1.60 4.02 -0.94
C SER A 267 -1.22 2.77 -0.11
N PHE A 268 -0.28 2.87 0.80
CA PHE A 268 0.14 1.74 1.63
C PHE A 268 -0.84 1.41 2.76
N PHE A 269 -1.70 2.34 3.16
CA PHE A 269 -2.66 2.13 4.24
C PHE A 269 -4.09 2.54 3.92
N LEU A 270 -4.32 3.39 2.93
CA LEU A 270 -5.67 3.67 2.44
C LEU A 270 -6.03 2.65 1.35
N PRO A 271 -7.22 2.03 1.44
CA PRO A 271 -7.69 1.11 0.40
C PRO A 271 -7.70 1.77 -0.97
N GLY A 272 -7.27 1.03 -1.99
CA GLY A 272 -7.20 1.52 -3.37
C GLY A 272 -8.53 2.10 -3.88
N GLU A 273 -9.66 1.51 -3.49
CA GLU A 273 -11.00 2.01 -3.80
C GLU A 273 -11.23 3.47 -3.36
N ARG A 274 -10.55 3.91 -2.30
CA ARG A 274 -10.63 5.28 -1.79
C ARG A 274 -9.71 6.23 -2.54
N LEU A 275 -8.55 5.76 -2.99
CA LEU A 275 -7.54 6.54 -3.73
C LEU A 275 -7.73 6.51 -5.25
N PHE A 276 -8.38 5.49 -5.81
CA PHE A 276 -8.71 5.43 -7.25
C PHE A 276 -9.78 6.43 -7.67
N ARG A 277 -10.40 7.10 -6.71
CA ARG A 277 -11.19 8.28 -7.00
C ARG A 277 -10.24 9.43 -7.22
N ARG A 278 -10.47 10.22 -8.26
CA ARG A 278 -9.71 11.41 -8.57
C ARG A 278 -9.61 12.30 -7.33
N LEU A 279 -8.40 12.56 -6.85
CA LEU A 279 -8.17 13.49 -5.76
C LEU A 279 -8.32 14.91 -6.27
N ARG A 280 -9.13 15.70 -5.59
CA ARG A 280 -9.38 17.10 -5.92
C ARG A 280 -8.96 17.97 -4.76
N LEU A 281 -8.10 18.96 -5.01
CA LEU A 281 -7.75 19.96 -4.02
C LEU A 281 -8.99 20.81 -3.70
N LEU A 282 -9.45 20.77 -2.46
CA LEU A 282 -10.56 21.56 -1.95
C LEU A 282 -10.08 22.84 -1.29
N TYR A 283 -9.00 22.74 -0.52
CA TYR A 283 -8.44 23.83 0.27
C TYR A 283 -6.92 23.72 0.31
N SER A 284 -6.26 24.84 0.13
CA SER A 284 -4.86 25.08 0.44
C SER A 284 -4.75 26.35 1.26
N GLY A 285 -4.01 26.30 2.36
CA GLY A 285 -3.75 27.46 3.22
C GLY A 285 -3.03 28.58 2.48
N GLY A 286 -2.07 28.23 1.62
CA GLY A 286 -1.32 29.16 0.81
C GLY A 286 -2.21 29.97 -0.16
N ASP A 287 -3.18 29.29 -0.81
CA ASP A 287 -4.06 29.91 -1.80
C ASP A 287 -5.28 30.62 -1.19
N ALA A 288 -5.91 30.01 -0.19
CA ALA A 288 -7.19 30.45 0.35
C ALA A 288 -7.06 31.25 1.66
N GLY A 289 -5.85 31.33 2.19
CA GLY A 289 -5.54 31.92 3.50
C GLY A 289 -5.79 30.96 4.67
N PHE A 290 -4.95 31.05 5.68
CA PHE A 290 -5.00 30.25 6.90
C PHE A 290 -6.11 30.79 7.83
N SER A 291 -7.33 30.30 7.66
CA SER A 291 -8.44 30.63 8.56
C SER A 291 -9.52 29.55 8.57
N MET A 292 -10.16 29.38 9.72
CA MET A 292 -11.31 28.47 9.85
C MET A 292 -12.49 28.88 8.95
N GLY A 293 -12.61 30.15 8.61
CA GLY A 293 -13.68 30.64 7.71
C GLY A 293 -13.49 30.22 6.28
N SER A 294 -12.26 30.39 5.73
CA SER A 294 -11.92 29.95 4.37
C SER A 294 -11.96 28.44 4.27
N PHE A 295 -11.47 27.72 5.27
CA PHE A 295 -11.56 26.27 5.36
C PHE A 295 -13.03 25.79 5.25
N GLU A 296 -13.91 26.31 6.10
CA GLU A 296 -15.32 25.95 6.11
C GLU A 296 -15.97 26.19 4.75
N THR A 297 -15.77 27.36 4.15
CA THR A 297 -16.36 27.72 2.87
C THR A 297 -15.96 26.76 1.74
N ARG A 298 -14.73 26.29 1.76
CA ARG A 298 -14.17 25.45 0.71
C ARG A 298 -14.42 23.96 0.92
N VAL A 299 -14.44 23.49 2.19
CA VAL A 299 -14.43 22.06 2.51
C VAL A 299 -15.82 21.52 2.86
N PHE A 300 -16.68 22.29 3.53
CA PHE A 300 -17.95 21.77 4.08
C PHE A 300 -18.97 21.38 3.01
N ASN A 301 -18.87 21.91 1.82
CA ASN A 301 -19.75 21.55 0.70
C ASN A 301 -19.40 20.19 0.09
N TRP A 302 -18.22 19.64 0.41
CA TRP A 302 -17.81 18.34 -0.08
C TRP A 302 -18.44 17.22 0.74
N ARG A 303 -19.15 16.29 0.05
CA ARG A 303 -19.93 15.23 0.72
C ARG A 303 -19.27 13.85 0.70
N ALA A 304 -18.24 13.67 -0.11
CA ALA A 304 -17.45 12.44 -0.16
C ALA A 304 -16.28 12.47 0.85
N PRO A 305 -15.55 11.35 1.04
CA PRO A 305 -14.40 11.31 1.93
C PRO A 305 -13.34 12.36 1.60
N THR A 306 -12.56 12.73 2.60
CA THR A 306 -11.48 13.71 2.47
C THR A 306 -10.19 13.24 3.14
N ILE A 307 -9.07 13.77 2.64
CA ILE A 307 -7.75 13.65 3.25
C ILE A 307 -7.30 15.06 3.59
N LEU A 308 -7.09 15.31 4.88
CA LEU A 308 -6.41 16.52 5.35
C LEU A 308 -4.93 16.21 5.52
N LEU A 309 -4.08 17.11 5.06
CA LEU A 309 -2.63 17.07 5.27
C LEU A 309 -2.17 18.40 5.88
N VAL A 310 -1.30 18.31 6.86
CA VAL A 310 -0.66 19.47 7.48
C VAL A 310 0.84 19.23 7.59
N ALA A 311 1.62 20.20 7.13
CA ALA A 311 3.07 20.19 7.23
C ALA A 311 3.54 21.43 7.98
N GLY A 312 4.62 21.30 8.74
CA GLY A 312 5.19 22.41 9.47
C GLY A 312 6.55 22.09 10.09
N ASN A 313 7.13 23.09 10.71
CA ASN A 313 8.41 22.97 11.40
C ASN A 313 8.21 23.03 12.91
N ARG A 314 8.92 22.18 13.64
CA ARG A 314 8.89 22.20 15.11
C ARG A 314 9.36 23.52 15.65
N ILE A 315 8.60 24.03 16.61
CA ILE A 315 8.99 25.20 17.39
C ILE A 315 9.86 24.79 18.58
N GLU A 316 10.61 25.75 19.15
CA GLU A 316 11.41 25.52 20.35
C GLU A 316 10.55 25.03 21.53
N ASP A 317 11.12 24.19 22.39
CA ASP A 317 10.43 23.66 23.58
C ASP A 317 9.96 24.72 24.56
N SER A 318 10.66 25.83 24.64
CA SER A 318 10.40 26.93 25.56
C SER A 318 10.59 28.29 24.86
N PRO A 319 9.66 28.67 23.98
CA PRO A 319 9.75 29.95 23.30
C PRO A 319 9.66 31.08 24.32
N THR A 320 10.58 32.06 24.20
CA THR A 320 10.71 33.14 25.17
C THR A 320 9.81 34.32 24.87
N SER A 321 9.39 34.48 23.62
CA SER A 321 8.56 35.61 23.15
C SER A 321 7.83 35.25 21.86
N GLY A 322 6.97 36.14 21.38
CA GLY A 322 6.28 36.00 20.11
C GLY A 322 5.01 35.15 20.16
N PRO A 323 4.40 34.87 18.97
CA PRO A 323 3.17 34.11 18.87
C PRO A 323 3.34 32.65 19.30
N GLU A 324 4.52 32.06 19.12
CA GLU A 324 4.85 30.71 19.59
C GLU A 324 4.65 30.55 21.10
N ARG A 325 5.07 31.59 21.88
CA ARG A 325 4.86 31.61 23.34
C ARG A 325 3.38 31.67 23.68
N VAL A 326 2.63 32.55 23.01
CA VAL A 326 1.18 32.66 23.23
C VAL A 326 0.49 31.31 22.97
N PHE A 327 0.87 30.63 21.89
CA PHE A 327 0.38 29.29 21.62
C PHE A 327 0.79 28.28 22.71
N ALA A 328 2.07 28.28 23.09
CA ALA A 328 2.59 27.41 24.15
C ALA A 328 1.85 27.58 25.49
N ASP A 329 1.49 28.82 25.84
CA ASP A 329 0.75 29.15 27.07
C ASP A 329 -0.71 28.71 27.03
N THR A 330 -1.30 28.43 25.83
CA THR A 330 -2.64 27.84 25.71
C THR A 330 -2.64 26.32 25.93
N LEU A 331 -1.48 25.68 25.81
CA LEU A 331 -1.32 24.26 25.97
C LEU A 331 -0.93 23.88 27.40
N PRO A 332 -1.23 22.65 27.83
CA PRO A 332 -0.66 22.12 29.06
C PRO A 332 0.88 22.17 29.02
N PRO A 333 1.54 22.34 30.18
CA PRO A 333 3.01 22.30 30.24
C PRO A 333 3.54 21.05 29.53
N LYS A 334 4.54 21.24 28.67
CA LYS A 334 5.15 20.13 27.92
C LYS A 334 5.81 19.14 28.90
N ARG A 335 5.33 17.92 28.90
CA ARG A 335 5.83 16.86 29.79
C ARG A 335 6.70 15.84 29.08
N PHE A 336 6.60 15.79 27.76
CA PHE A 336 7.22 14.78 26.94
C PHE A 336 8.23 15.39 25.98
N PRO A 337 9.32 14.65 25.67
CA PRO A 337 10.27 15.08 24.64
C PRO A 337 9.62 15.07 23.26
N ASP A 338 10.30 15.65 22.27
CA ASP A 338 9.93 15.51 20.87
C ASP A 338 10.10 14.07 20.39
N SER A 339 9.30 13.67 19.39
CA SER A 339 9.34 12.32 18.84
C SER A 339 10.65 12.01 18.11
N ASN A 340 11.26 13.03 17.50
CA ASN A 340 12.46 12.88 16.69
C ASN A 340 13.22 14.21 16.60
N ARG A 341 14.47 14.17 16.11
CA ARG A 341 15.31 15.36 15.87
C ARG A 341 15.00 16.11 14.58
N SER A 342 14.23 15.51 13.65
CA SER A 342 13.82 16.20 12.42
C SER A 342 13.06 17.49 12.75
N SER A 343 13.39 18.59 12.07
CA SER A 343 12.66 19.84 12.21
C SER A 343 11.26 19.77 11.60
N ARG A 344 11.14 19.14 10.42
CA ARG A 344 9.89 19.05 9.66
C ARG A 344 9.01 17.90 10.16
N VAL A 345 7.71 18.14 10.19
CA VAL A 345 6.68 17.17 10.49
C VAL A 345 5.56 17.23 9.45
N VAL A 346 5.00 16.07 9.10
CA VAL A 346 3.83 15.97 8.25
C VAL A 346 2.85 15.00 8.90
N PHE A 347 1.66 15.52 9.19
CA PHE A 347 0.53 14.74 9.70
C PHE A 347 -0.63 14.78 8.73
N GLY A 348 -1.54 13.84 8.86
CA GLY A 348 -2.77 13.87 8.11
C GLY A 348 -3.90 13.10 8.76
N VAL A 349 -5.10 13.31 8.22
CA VAL A 349 -6.32 12.65 8.67
C VAL A 349 -7.13 12.23 7.45
N TYR A 350 -7.53 10.96 7.41
CA TYR A 350 -8.56 10.48 6.51
C TYR A 350 -9.91 10.51 7.22
N LEU A 351 -10.90 11.14 6.60
CA LEU A 351 -12.25 11.28 7.12
C LEU A 351 -13.26 10.86 6.07
N SER A 352 -14.08 9.86 6.38
CA SER A 352 -15.12 9.35 5.48
C SER A 352 -16.40 10.19 5.52
N GLN A 353 -16.67 10.84 6.66
CA GLN A 353 -17.86 11.67 6.85
C GLN A 353 -17.67 13.08 6.28
N PRO A 354 -18.78 13.72 5.82
CA PRO A 354 -18.77 15.15 5.49
C PRO A 354 -18.42 16.02 6.69
N TRP A 355 -17.65 17.06 6.44
CA TRP A 355 -17.26 18.05 7.44
C TRP A 355 -18.47 18.82 7.97
N ARG A 356 -18.46 19.13 9.26
CA ARG A 356 -19.49 19.93 9.92
C ARG A 356 -18.91 20.67 11.13
N GLN A 357 -19.54 21.81 11.46
CA GLN A 357 -19.23 22.49 12.70
C GLN A 357 -19.73 21.65 13.89
N THR A 358 -18.90 21.58 14.94
CA THR A 358 -19.22 20.84 16.16
C THR A 358 -19.62 21.81 17.27
N HIS A 359 -20.67 21.46 18.01
CA HIS A 359 -21.20 22.27 19.11
C HIS A 359 -21.15 21.56 20.46
N LYS A 360 -21.35 20.27 20.48
CA LYS A 360 -21.40 19.46 21.71
C LYS A 360 -20.60 18.19 21.63
N GLU A 361 -20.56 17.60 20.46
CA GLU A 361 -19.97 16.27 20.22
C GLU A 361 -19.07 16.32 18.99
N CYS A 362 -18.00 15.53 19.04
CA CYS A 362 -17.14 15.27 17.92
C CYS A 362 -17.88 14.47 16.84
N PHE A 363 -17.30 14.38 15.64
CA PHE A 363 -17.84 13.59 14.53
C PHE A 363 -16.74 12.70 13.93
N GLY A 364 -17.12 11.86 12.99
CA GLY A 364 -16.25 10.85 12.38
C GLY A 364 -16.77 9.45 12.67
N GLU A 365 -16.17 8.47 12.05
CA GLU A 365 -16.47 7.04 12.19
C GLU A 365 -15.22 6.23 12.51
N THR A 366 -15.40 4.95 12.74
CA THR A 366 -14.31 4.02 13.09
C THR A 366 -13.31 3.78 11.96
N ASP A 367 -13.59 4.22 10.76
CA ASP A 367 -12.69 4.21 9.62
C ASP A 367 -11.89 5.52 9.47
N THR A 368 -12.08 6.48 10.39
CA THR A 368 -11.24 7.67 10.51
C THR A 368 -9.83 7.25 10.86
N LEU A 369 -8.84 7.78 10.13
CA LEU A 369 -7.42 7.50 10.37
C LEU A 369 -6.69 8.80 10.66
N LEU A 370 -5.93 8.81 11.73
CA LEU A 370 -4.91 9.83 12.00
C LEU A 370 -3.56 9.20 11.64
N PHE A 371 -2.69 9.95 10.97
CA PHE A 371 -1.40 9.40 10.55
C PHE A 371 -0.31 10.45 10.53
N GLN A 372 0.91 9.99 10.65
CA GLN A 372 2.14 10.74 10.45
C GLN A 372 2.87 10.19 9.23
N LEU A 373 3.33 11.07 8.34
CA LEU A 373 4.09 10.69 7.15
C LEU A 373 5.57 11.03 7.29
N GLU A 374 5.89 12.11 8.03
CA GLU A 374 7.23 12.59 8.28
C GLU A 374 7.36 13.00 9.76
N PRO A 375 8.42 12.68 10.47
CA PRO A 375 9.63 11.94 10.05
C PRO A 375 9.50 10.42 10.17
N VAL A 376 8.34 9.91 10.61
CA VAL A 376 8.07 8.49 10.77
C VAL A 376 6.72 8.18 10.17
N HIS A 377 6.68 7.22 9.24
CA HIS A 377 5.43 6.76 8.67
C HIS A 377 4.67 5.89 9.69
N GLU A 378 3.56 6.41 10.20
CA GLU A 378 2.76 5.71 11.20
C GLU A 378 1.28 6.02 11.07
N VAL A 379 0.43 5.01 11.32
CA VAL A 379 -1.03 5.12 11.22
C VAL A 379 -1.67 4.79 12.55
N PHE A 380 -2.54 5.68 13.02
CA PHE A 380 -3.29 5.57 14.26
C PHE A 380 -4.76 5.32 13.93
N HIS A 381 -5.20 4.08 14.12
CA HIS A 381 -6.57 3.67 13.84
C HIS A 381 -7.53 4.17 14.91
N ALA A 382 -8.77 4.50 14.50
CA ALA A 382 -9.80 4.94 15.43
C ALA A 382 -10.20 3.85 16.43
N SER A 383 -10.37 4.24 17.68
CA SER A 383 -10.89 3.39 18.75
C SER A 383 -12.42 3.32 18.65
N VAL A 384 -12.99 2.16 18.92
CA VAL A 384 -14.45 1.99 18.99
C VAL A 384 -15.05 2.49 20.32
N LEU A 385 -14.21 2.68 21.33
CA LEU A 385 -14.64 3.04 22.68
C LEU A 385 -14.79 4.54 22.89
N ASN A 386 -13.91 5.34 22.29
CA ASN A 386 -13.93 6.79 22.36
C ASN A 386 -14.15 7.36 20.95
N LYS A 387 -15.18 8.19 20.80
CA LYS A 387 -15.61 8.76 19.52
C LYS A 387 -15.19 10.23 19.31
N ASP A 388 -14.28 10.73 20.11
CA ASP A 388 -13.73 12.09 19.97
C ASP A 388 -12.77 12.19 18.77
N TYR A 389 -13.26 11.79 17.56
CA TYR A 389 -12.38 11.70 16.40
C TYR A 389 -12.05 13.07 15.82
N VAL A 390 -13.07 13.89 15.53
CA VAL A 390 -12.90 15.19 14.87
C VAL A 390 -13.76 16.25 15.54
N ALA A 391 -13.17 17.39 15.86
CA ALA A 391 -13.87 18.59 16.30
C ALA A 391 -13.46 19.80 15.45
N PHE A 392 -14.45 20.47 14.86
CA PHE A 392 -14.31 21.78 14.23
C PHE A 392 -15.13 22.78 15.04
N SER A 393 -14.47 23.45 15.97
CA SER A 393 -15.10 24.29 16.99
C SER A 393 -14.81 25.76 16.78
N LYS A 394 -15.85 26.57 16.61
CA LYS A 394 -15.80 28.04 16.50
C LYS A 394 -16.24 28.72 17.80
N PRO A 395 -16.08 30.05 17.94
CA PRO A 395 -16.67 30.80 19.03
C PRO A 395 -18.18 30.51 19.12
N PRO A 396 -18.78 30.37 20.33
CA PRO A 396 -18.27 30.79 21.65
C PRO A 396 -17.45 29.76 22.43
N SER A 397 -16.85 28.78 21.76
CA SER A 397 -15.93 27.84 22.41
C SER A 397 -14.81 28.55 23.18
N ALA A 398 -14.35 27.95 24.27
CA ALA A 398 -13.22 28.48 25.03
C ALA A 398 -11.93 28.50 24.20
N HIS A 399 -11.76 27.45 23.39
CA HIS A 399 -10.61 27.25 22.51
C HIS A 399 -11.12 26.85 21.12
N PRO A 400 -11.41 27.83 20.23
CA PRO A 400 -11.76 27.52 18.85
C PRO A 400 -10.59 26.81 18.17
N CYS A 401 -10.88 25.72 17.46
CA CYS A 401 -9.85 24.87 16.90
C CYS A 401 -10.38 23.89 15.86
N LEU A 402 -9.45 23.31 15.13
CA LEU A 402 -9.64 22.04 14.41
C LEU A 402 -8.82 20.99 15.14
N SER A 403 -9.46 19.94 15.64
CA SER A 403 -8.74 18.93 16.40
C SER A 403 -9.21 17.52 16.09
N PHE A 404 -8.29 16.57 16.25
CA PHE A 404 -8.48 15.14 16.00
C PHE A 404 -7.99 14.37 17.21
N GLY A 405 -8.87 13.54 17.77
CA GLY A 405 -8.53 12.76 18.96
C GLY A 405 -8.55 13.53 20.27
N CYS A 406 -8.96 14.80 20.25
CA CYS A 406 -9.14 15.62 21.45
C CYS A 406 -10.60 15.58 21.92
N PRO A 407 -10.86 15.63 23.24
CA PRO A 407 -12.20 15.86 23.74
C PRO A 407 -12.80 17.15 23.17
N HIS A 408 -14.13 17.15 22.96
CA HIS A 408 -14.80 18.32 22.43
C HIS A 408 -14.56 19.57 23.32
N PRO A 409 -14.13 20.73 22.76
CA PRO A 409 -13.88 21.94 23.54
C PRO A 409 -15.14 22.42 24.25
N LYS A 410 -15.03 22.69 25.55
CA LYS A 410 -16.16 23.18 26.36
C LYS A 410 -16.47 24.64 26.06
N VAL A 411 -17.73 25.02 26.21
CA VAL A 411 -18.16 26.41 26.10
C VAL A 411 -17.61 27.21 27.28
N LYS A 412 -17.18 28.44 27.04
CA LYS A 412 -16.73 29.36 28.07
C LYS A 412 -17.86 29.57 29.09
N GLN A 413 -17.86 28.80 30.15
CA GLN A 413 -18.71 29.03 31.31
C GLN A 413 -17.86 29.53 32.47
N THR A 414 -18.44 30.45 33.24
CA THR A 414 -17.95 31.14 34.43
C THR A 414 -17.03 30.33 35.35
N ALA A 415 -15.96 30.98 35.78
CA ALA A 415 -15.09 30.70 36.95
C ALA A 415 -14.79 29.22 37.24
N GLY A 416 -13.60 28.77 36.87
CA GLY A 416 -13.04 27.48 37.26
C GLY A 416 -12.63 26.55 36.13
N LEU A 417 -12.77 26.95 34.85
CA LEU A 417 -12.25 26.14 33.72
C LEU A 417 -10.72 26.25 33.63
N SER A 418 -10.13 25.11 33.24
CA SER A 418 -8.73 25.04 32.81
C SER A 418 -8.46 26.13 31.76
N THR A 419 -7.42 26.88 31.94
CA THR A 419 -6.94 27.88 30.97
C THR A 419 -6.28 27.19 29.75
N HIS A 420 -6.06 25.88 29.84
CA HIS A 420 -5.36 25.10 28.83
C HIS A 420 -6.31 24.23 28.02
N VAL A 421 -5.92 24.00 26.77
CA VAL A 421 -6.57 23.06 25.86
C VAL A 421 -6.50 21.65 26.43
N ASP A 422 -7.59 20.89 26.29
CA ASP A 422 -7.64 19.47 26.66
C ASP A 422 -7.17 18.62 25.47
N LEU A 423 -5.99 18.02 25.59
CA LEU A 423 -5.38 17.18 24.58
C LEU A 423 -5.70 15.70 24.83
N GLY A 424 -6.02 14.96 23.77
CA GLY A 424 -6.24 13.52 23.85
C GLY A 424 -4.93 12.73 23.97
N ALA A 425 -5.07 11.42 24.24
CA ALA A 425 -3.91 10.53 24.39
C ALA A 425 -3.10 10.42 23.09
N VAL A 426 -3.79 10.22 21.96
CA VAL A 426 -3.22 10.32 20.61
C VAL A 426 -4.06 11.36 19.89
N SER A 427 -3.49 12.51 19.61
CA SER A 427 -4.27 13.64 19.10
C SER A 427 -3.43 14.62 18.30
N LEU A 428 -4.09 15.26 17.34
CA LEU A 428 -3.60 16.39 16.57
C LEU A 428 -4.53 17.59 16.81
N TYR A 429 -3.98 18.69 17.25
CA TYR A 429 -4.70 19.93 17.50
C TYR A 429 -4.09 21.03 16.64
N LEU A 430 -4.93 21.78 15.93
CA LEU A 430 -4.58 22.95 15.15
C LEU A 430 -5.34 24.15 15.73
N ASP A 431 -4.65 25.25 15.96
CA ASP A 431 -5.25 26.46 16.49
C ASP A 431 -6.23 27.10 15.49
N SER A 432 -7.02 28.08 15.94
CA SER A 432 -8.05 28.72 15.10
C SER A 432 -7.50 29.59 13.97
N SER A 433 -6.26 30.01 14.07
CA SER A 433 -5.55 30.78 13.02
C SER A 433 -4.88 29.88 12.00
N PHE A 434 -4.74 28.60 12.29
CA PHE A 434 -3.94 27.65 11.52
C PHE A 434 -2.48 28.06 11.37
N GLU A 435 -1.95 28.75 12.40
CA GLU A 435 -0.55 29.09 12.49
C GLU A 435 0.26 28.03 13.21
N PHE A 436 -0.36 27.40 14.23
CA PHE A 436 0.33 26.42 15.08
C PHE A 436 -0.46 25.13 15.24
N GLY A 437 0.29 24.05 15.39
CA GLY A 437 -0.25 22.74 15.69
C GLY A 437 0.51 22.03 16.80
N VAL A 438 -0.16 21.04 17.42
CA VAL A 438 0.46 20.11 18.36
C VAL A 438 -0.02 18.70 18.11
N PHE A 439 0.91 17.79 17.97
CA PHE A 439 0.65 16.35 17.98
C PHE A 439 1.09 15.78 19.32
N THR A 440 0.22 15.02 19.95
CA THR A 440 0.46 14.37 21.25
C THR A 440 0.31 12.86 21.09
N HIS A 441 1.30 12.14 21.60
CA HIS A 441 1.24 10.70 21.76
C HIS A 441 1.59 10.36 23.21
N ASN A 442 0.58 10.00 23.99
CA ASN A 442 0.72 9.59 25.37
C ASN A 442 0.42 8.08 25.48
N TYR A 443 1.47 7.28 25.34
CA TYR A 443 1.37 5.82 25.36
C TYR A 443 0.85 5.27 26.69
N THR A 444 1.16 5.94 27.79
CA THR A 444 0.77 5.52 29.14
C THR A 444 -0.69 5.83 29.44
N SER A 445 -1.32 6.75 28.72
CA SER A 445 -2.73 7.11 28.87
C SER A 445 -3.61 6.17 28.04
N GLY A 446 -4.55 5.48 28.68
CA GLY A 446 -5.56 4.68 27.99
C GLY A 446 -6.78 5.50 27.55
N GLY A 447 -7.62 4.92 26.68
CA GLY A 447 -8.95 5.46 26.36
C GLY A 447 -8.98 6.61 25.36
N GLY A 448 -7.93 6.81 24.58
CA GLY A 448 -7.90 7.78 23.49
C GLY A 448 -8.87 7.43 22.35
N ALA A 449 -9.22 8.42 21.51
CA ALA A 449 -10.03 8.22 20.32
C ALA A 449 -9.26 7.51 19.20
N PHE A 450 -7.93 7.54 19.24
CA PHE A 450 -7.07 6.77 18.36
C PHE A 450 -6.19 5.82 19.19
N HIS A 451 -5.86 4.67 18.60
CA HIS A 451 -4.97 3.70 19.21
C HIS A 451 -3.53 4.21 19.29
N ASN A 452 -2.81 3.78 20.31
CA ASN A 452 -1.40 4.10 20.47
C ASN A 452 -0.55 3.45 19.37
N SER A 453 0.66 3.98 19.18
CA SER A 453 1.69 3.38 18.35
C SER A 453 2.03 1.95 18.79
N GLU A 454 2.11 1.04 17.85
CA GLU A 454 2.56 -0.34 18.09
C GLU A 454 4.09 -0.43 18.26
N THR A 455 4.81 0.52 17.68
CA THR A 455 6.29 0.51 17.64
C THR A 455 6.92 1.50 18.60
N ARG A 456 6.36 2.71 18.71
CA ARG A 456 6.86 3.77 19.58
C ARG A 456 6.13 3.73 20.92
N ARG A 457 6.69 2.99 21.88
CA ARG A 457 6.12 2.79 23.21
C ARG A 457 6.57 3.84 24.22
N ASN A 458 6.69 5.08 23.76
CA ASN A 458 7.08 6.22 24.59
C ASN A 458 6.13 7.39 24.39
N ASP A 459 6.08 8.24 25.39
CA ASP A 459 5.32 9.47 25.33
C ASP A 459 6.15 10.55 24.60
N PHE A 460 5.52 11.28 23.69
CA PHE A 460 6.13 12.41 23.00
C PHE A 460 5.09 13.45 22.60
N GLN A 461 5.54 14.67 22.35
CA GLN A 461 4.72 15.76 21.87
C GLN A 461 5.51 16.63 20.92
N ASP A 462 4.98 16.82 19.73
CA ASP A 462 5.55 17.68 18.69
C ASP A 462 4.69 18.95 18.59
N ARG A 463 5.27 20.12 18.91
CA ARG A 463 4.68 21.44 18.68
C ARG A 463 5.32 22.02 17.45
N PHE A 464 4.54 22.58 16.55
CA PHE A 464 5.04 23.03 15.27
C PHE A 464 4.29 24.26 14.74
N GLU A 465 4.98 25.08 13.99
CA GLU A 465 4.42 26.13 13.15
C GLU A 465 3.98 25.52 11.83
N ILE A 466 2.77 25.84 11.39
CA ILE A 466 2.17 25.28 10.18
C ILE A 466 2.68 26.06 8.97
N GLU A 467 3.35 25.39 8.06
CA GLU A 467 3.77 25.95 6.78
C GLU A 467 2.72 25.74 5.69
N SER A 468 2.11 24.55 5.66
CA SER A 468 1.12 24.18 4.64
C SER A 468 0.01 23.36 5.27
N LEU A 469 -1.21 23.63 4.80
CA LEU A 469 -2.43 22.89 5.18
C LEU A 469 -3.28 22.68 3.95
N GLU A 470 -3.55 21.43 3.63
CA GLU A 470 -4.31 21.03 2.45
C GLU A 470 -5.46 20.09 2.81
N VAL A 471 -6.56 20.21 2.08
CA VAL A 471 -7.65 19.22 2.12
C VAL A 471 -7.97 18.76 0.72
N TRP A 472 -7.93 17.45 0.55
CA TRP A 472 -8.19 16.77 -0.70
C TRP A 472 -9.49 15.97 -0.62
N GLY A 473 -10.38 16.18 -1.59
CA GLY A 473 -11.60 15.40 -1.73
C GLY A 473 -11.33 14.11 -2.50
N CYS A 474 -11.83 13.00 -1.99
CA CYS A 474 -11.70 11.68 -2.61
C CYS A 474 -12.90 11.41 -3.53
N GLY A 475 -12.95 12.01 -4.72
CA GLY A 475 -14.02 11.89 -5.70
C GLY A 475 -15.28 12.68 -5.34
N GLY A 476 -16.02 13.18 -6.35
CA GLY A 476 -17.35 13.78 -6.22
C GLY A 476 -18.46 12.78 -6.52
N ASP A 477 -19.71 13.16 -6.32
CA ASP A 477 -20.88 12.31 -6.62
C ASP A 477 -20.93 11.92 -8.11
N GLU A 478 -20.64 12.85 -9.02
CA GLU A 478 -20.56 12.59 -10.45
C GLU A 478 -19.39 11.65 -10.80
N GLU A 479 -18.24 11.83 -10.16
CA GLU A 479 -17.07 10.96 -10.36
C GLU A 479 -17.30 9.58 -9.74
N ALA A 480 -18.00 9.49 -8.60
CA ALA A 480 -18.42 8.23 -8.02
C ALA A 480 -19.42 7.47 -8.89
N GLU A 481 -20.30 8.18 -9.61
CA GLU A 481 -21.20 7.58 -10.59
C GLU A 481 -20.46 7.13 -11.85
N GLN A 482 -19.55 7.94 -12.37
CA GLN A 482 -18.71 7.58 -13.51
C GLN A 482 -17.84 6.38 -13.18
N GLN A 483 -17.26 6.31 -11.98
CA GLN A 483 -16.46 5.20 -11.54
C GLN A 483 -17.30 3.92 -11.34
N ARG A 484 -18.52 4.03 -10.77
CA ARG A 484 -19.46 2.91 -10.70
C ARG A 484 -19.88 2.42 -12.08
N ALA A 485 -20.17 3.34 -13.00
CA ALA A 485 -20.50 3.01 -14.37
C ALA A 485 -19.33 2.32 -15.09
N ARG A 486 -18.10 2.75 -14.81
CA ARG A 486 -16.88 2.16 -15.35
C ARG A 486 -16.64 0.77 -14.78
N TRP A 487 -16.74 0.57 -13.46
CA TRP A 487 -16.63 -0.75 -12.85
C TRP A 487 -17.69 -1.71 -13.36
N ALA A 488 -18.92 -1.25 -13.51
CA ALA A 488 -19.98 -2.05 -14.12
C ALA A 488 -19.71 -2.34 -15.61
N TRP A 489 -18.99 -1.47 -16.31
CA TRP A 489 -18.53 -1.71 -17.65
C TRP A 489 -17.37 -2.71 -17.69
N GLU A 490 -16.37 -2.57 -16.81
CA GLU A 490 -15.25 -3.49 -16.67
C GLU A 490 -15.71 -4.89 -16.26
N GLU A 491 -16.66 -4.97 -15.33
CA GLU A 491 -17.27 -6.23 -14.92
C GLU A 491 -18.04 -6.90 -16.08
N ARG A 492 -18.81 -6.13 -16.84
CA ARG A 492 -19.48 -6.62 -18.06
C ARG A 492 -18.48 -7.05 -19.13
N GLU A 493 -17.40 -6.30 -19.30
CA GLU A 493 -16.34 -6.66 -20.24
C GLU A 493 -15.56 -7.88 -19.77
N ALA A 494 -15.29 -8.01 -18.47
CA ALA A 494 -14.69 -9.21 -17.87
C ALA A 494 -15.63 -10.41 -17.98
N GLU A 495 -16.94 -10.21 -17.83
CA GLU A 495 -17.95 -11.25 -18.03
C GLU A 495 -18.09 -11.62 -19.52
N ALA A 496 -18.04 -10.64 -20.42
CA ALA A 496 -18.02 -10.89 -21.87
C ALA A 496 -16.74 -11.63 -22.31
N ARG A 497 -15.59 -11.36 -21.65
CA ARG A 497 -14.35 -12.13 -21.85
C ARG A 497 -14.41 -13.53 -21.27
N ARG A 498 -15.17 -13.71 -20.18
CA ARG A 498 -15.46 -15.06 -19.64
C ARG A 498 -16.34 -15.90 -20.57
N LYS A 499 -17.15 -15.25 -21.41
CA LYS A 499 -17.89 -15.87 -22.53
C LYS A 499 -16.95 -15.90 -23.73
N VAL A 500 -16.04 -16.88 -23.75
CA VAL A 500 -15.07 -17.04 -24.82
C VAL A 500 -15.79 -17.18 -26.15
N ASN A 501 -15.62 -16.19 -27.03
CA ASN A 501 -16.08 -16.26 -28.39
C ASN A 501 -14.90 -16.72 -29.27
N LEU A 502 -14.88 -17.96 -29.66
CA LEU A 502 -13.87 -18.53 -30.57
C LEU A 502 -14.05 -18.08 -32.03
N GLY A 503 -15.02 -17.20 -32.27
CA GLY A 503 -15.24 -16.60 -33.59
C GLY A 503 -16.02 -17.51 -34.56
N THR A 504 -16.54 -18.64 -34.10
CA THR A 504 -17.36 -19.53 -34.92
C THR A 504 -18.80 -19.02 -35.06
N GLY A 505 -19.23 -18.07 -34.23
CA GLY A 505 -20.59 -17.52 -34.19
C GLY A 505 -21.58 -18.41 -33.42
N ASP A 506 -21.16 -19.57 -32.97
CA ASP A 506 -21.99 -20.52 -32.20
C ASP A 506 -21.36 -20.75 -30.82
N ILE A 507 -22.02 -20.23 -29.79
CA ILE A 507 -21.56 -20.30 -28.40
C ILE A 507 -21.50 -21.76 -27.88
N GLU A 508 -22.37 -22.64 -28.37
CA GLU A 508 -22.36 -24.06 -27.98
C GLU A 508 -21.22 -24.83 -28.64
N ALA A 509 -20.91 -24.52 -29.89
CA ALA A 509 -19.77 -25.09 -30.60
C ALA A 509 -18.43 -24.62 -30.00
N ASP A 510 -18.33 -23.33 -29.63
CA ASP A 510 -17.17 -22.77 -28.98
C ASP A 510 -16.94 -23.40 -27.60
N ARG A 511 -18.00 -23.63 -26.85
CA ARG A 511 -17.96 -24.31 -25.55
C ARG A 511 -17.56 -25.79 -25.67
N ALA A 512 -18.10 -26.49 -26.65
CA ALA A 512 -17.75 -27.89 -26.91
C ALA A 512 -16.27 -28.04 -27.31
N LEU A 513 -15.74 -27.12 -28.10
CA LEU A 513 -14.31 -27.06 -28.44
C LEU A 513 -13.42 -26.83 -27.22
N LEU A 514 -13.83 -25.97 -26.30
CA LEU A 514 -13.10 -25.72 -25.06
C LEU A 514 -13.19 -26.87 -24.05
N GLU A 515 -14.32 -27.59 -24.01
CA GLU A 515 -14.48 -28.82 -23.23
C GLU A 515 -13.61 -29.94 -23.81
N MET A 516 -13.55 -30.06 -25.13
CA MET A 516 -12.74 -31.06 -25.84
C MET A 516 -11.23 -30.75 -25.71
N ALA A 517 -10.85 -29.46 -25.62
CA ALA A 517 -9.48 -29.03 -25.34
C ALA A 517 -9.10 -29.16 -23.84
N GLY A 518 -10.02 -29.60 -22.98
CA GLY A 518 -9.79 -29.71 -21.54
C GLY A 518 -9.62 -28.38 -20.81
N LEU A 519 -10.01 -27.26 -21.42
CA LEU A 519 -9.86 -25.91 -20.92
C LEU A 519 -11.05 -25.45 -20.06
N ILE A 520 -12.22 -26.08 -20.24
CA ILE A 520 -13.41 -25.93 -19.40
C ILE A 520 -13.75 -27.31 -18.84
N GLY A 521 -13.49 -27.51 -17.55
CA GLY A 521 -13.81 -28.77 -16.89
C GLY A 521 -15.31 -28.91 -16.64
N GLY A 522 -15.91 -30.02 -17.07
CA GLY A 522 -17.28 -30.39 -16.76
C GLY A 522 -17.48 -30.61 -15.26
N ASN A 523 -17.69 -29.55 -14.49
CA ASN A 523 -18.28 -29.65 -13.17
C ASN A 523 -19.76 -29.26 -13.26
N ARG A 524 -20.57 -30.19 -13.76
CA ARG A 524 -21.98 -30.23 -13.40
C ARG A 524 -22.07 -30.59 -11.91
N SER A 525 -21.99 -29.59 -11.04
CA SER A 525 -22.52 -29.71 -9.70
C SER A 525 -24.06 -29.75 -9.86
N GLY A 526 -24.61 -30.95 -9.85
CA GLY A 526 -26.03 -31.15 -9.76
C GLY A 526 -26.54 -30.56 -8.46
N GLY A 527 -27.21 -29.43 -8.54
CA GLY A 527 -28.05 -28.94 -7.47
C GLY A 527 -29.21 -29.91 -7.27
N SER A 528 -29.17 -30.67 -6.19
CA SER A 528 -30.34 -31.40 -5.67
C SER A 528 -31.30 -30.33 -5.11
N MET A 529 -32.43 -30.17 -5.78
CA MET A 529 -33.60 -29.64 -5.14
C MET A 529 -34.19 -30.72 -4.21
N ASN A 530 -34.23 -30.43 -2.94
CA ASN A 530 -35.32 -30.74 -2.00
C ASN A 530 -35.28 -29.76 -0.85
#